data_1ef0d02930c63a0d7a8176e0ef18fc87
#
_entry.id   1ef0d02930c63a0d7a8176e0ef18fc87
#
_cell.length_a   1.000
_cell.length_b   1.000
_cell.length_c   1.000
_cell.angle_alpha   90.00
_cell.angle_beta   90.00
_cell.angle_gamma   90.00
#
_symmetry.space_group_name_H-M   'P 1'
#
loop_
_entity.id
_entity.type
_entity.pdbx_description
1 polymer ?
#
loop_
_entity_poly.entity_id
_entity_poly.type
_entity_poly.pdbx_seq_one_letter_code
_entity_poly.pdbx_strand_id
1 'polypeptide(L)'
;MLQKMHFESGLLKVDASGEFSLEEAERAFLEMLRAVAQYQAQKVLFDGRNVTGKPGAFTRFCYGEFAAKETRRLVAENRIAPRFAYVINEPLRDPERFGETVAINRGMTVKTFETPKQALEWLELTPPN
;
A
#
# COMPACT_ATOMS: atom_id res chain seq x y z
N MET A 1 3.13 -15.25 0.63
CA MET A 1 3.22 -14.04 1.45
C MET A 1 2.29 -14.13 2.64
N LEU A 2 2.76 -13.70 3.79
CA LEU A 2 1.97 -13.62 5.01
C LEU A 2 1.73 -12.15 5.35
N GLN A 3 0.57 -11.85 5.95
CA GLN A 3 0.19 -10.48 6.24
C GLN A 3 -0.53 -10.43 7.59
N LYS A 4 -0.10 -9.51 8.45
CA LYS A 4 -0.74 -9.26 9.75
C LYS A 4 -1.18 -7.81 9.79
N MET A 5 -2.36 -7.58 10.34
CA MET A 5 -2.93 -6.23 10.39
C MET A 5 -3.36 -5.86 11.78
N HIS A 6 -3.19 -4.58 12.10
CA HIS A 6 -3.59 -4.02 13.39
C HIS A 6 -4.11 -2.60 13.16
N PHE A 7 -5.29 -2.31 13.72
CA PHE A 7 -5.87 -0.97 13.59
C PHE A 7 -5.90 -0.30 14.94
N GLU A 8 -5.33 0.90 15.01
CA GLU A 8 -5.31 1.67 16.25
C GLU A 8 -5.17 3.15 15.93
N SER A 9 -5.98 3.97 16.60
CA SER A 9 -5.88 5.44 16.49
C SER A 9 -5.96 5.95 15.05
N GLY A 10 -6.85 5.35 14.26
CA GLY A 10 -7.07 5.78 12.88
C GLY A 10 -6.06 5.24 11.88
N LEU A 11 -5.07 4.49 12.32
CA LEU A 11 -4.03 3.94 11.47
C LEU A 11 -4.18 2.42 11.33
N LEU A 12 -4.27 1.95 10.10
CA LEU A 12 -4.20 0.53 9.82
C LEU A 12 -2.75 0.19 9.51
N LYS A 13 -2.14 -0.61 10.37
CA LYS A 13 -0.77 -1.06 10.18
C LYS A 13 -0.78 -2.48 9.64
N VAL A 14 -0.06 -2.69 8.53
CA VAL A 14 0.01 -3.97 7.84
C VAL A 14 1.46 -4.41 7.78
N ASP A 15 1.76 -5.59 8.31
CA ASP A 15 3.10 -6.18 8.25
C ASP A 15 3.05 -7.38 7.31
N ALA A 16 3.82 -7.33 6.24
CA ALA A 16 3.88 -8.40 5.24
C ALA A 16 5.27 -9.02 5.19
N SER A 17 5.31 -10.30 4.86
CA SER A 17 6.56 -11.05 4.73
C SER A 17 6.42 -12.17 3.71
N GLY A 18 7.57 -12.68 3.24
CA GLY A 18 7.62 -13.78 2.30
C GLY A 18 8.03 -13.33 0.91
N GLU A 19 8.05 -14.28 -0.01
CA GLU A 19 8.46 -14.00 -1.38
C GLU A 19 7.31 -13.39 -2.18
N PHE A 20 7.60 -12.33 -2.90
CA PHE A 20 6.60 -11.63 -3.72
C PHE A 20 6.15 -12.51 -4.90
N SER A 21 4.85 -12.62 -5.08
CA SER A 21 4.25 -13.05 -6.34
C SER A 21 3.08 -12.13 -6.62
N LEU A 22 2.82 -11.85 -7.89
CA LEU A 22 1.75 -10.93 -8.25
C LEU A 22 0.40 -11.41 -7.74
N GLU A 23 0.12 -12.72 -7.89
CA GLU A 23 -1.15 -13.28 -7.45
C GLU A 23 -1.36 -13.12 -5.96
N GLU A 24 -0.34 -13.43 -5.15
CA GLU A 24 -0.45 -13.31 -3.71
C GLU A 24 -0.50 -11.84 -3.26
N ALA A 25 0.24 -10.97 -3.95
CA ALA A 25 0.24 -9.55 -3.64
C ALA A 25 -1.13 -8.94 -3.92
N GLU A 26 -1.77 -9.33 -5.01
CA GLU A 26 -3.12 -8.86 -5.31
C GLU A 26 -4.13 -9.35 -4.29
N ARG A 27 -4.02 -10.61 -3.88
CA ARG A 27 -4.90 -11.15 -2.84
C ARG A 27 -4.70 -10.42 -1.52
N ALA A 28 -3.44 -10.21 -1.14
CA ALA A 28 -3.13 -9.50 0.10
C ALA A 28 -3.66 -8.06 0.05
N PHE A 29 -3.57 -7.41 -1.10
CA PHE A 29 -4.09 -6.05 -1.26
C PHE A 29 -5.61 -6.02 -1.05
N LEU A 30 -6.34 -6.98 -1.59
CA LEU A 30 -7.79 -7.04 -1.38
C LEU A 30 -8.14 -7.27 0.10
N GLU A 31 -7.37 -8.10 0.79
CA GLU A 31 -7.59 -8.30 2.23
C GLU A 31 -7.34 -7.00 3.00
N MET A 32 -6.32 -6.26 2.61
CA MET A 32 -6.02 -4.97 3.23
C MET A 32 -7.17 -3.99 2.99
N LEU A 33 -7.71 -3.94 1.78
CA LEU A 33 -8.84 -3.07 1.48
C LEU A 33 -10.10 -3.44 2.26
N ARG A 34 -10.33 -4.74 2.52
CA ARG A 34 -11.44 -5.14 3.37
C ARG A 34 -11.28 -4.58 4.78
N ALA A 35 -10.07 -4.60 5.31
CA ALA A 35 -9.80 -4.02 6.62
C ALA A 35 -9.98 -2.51 6.60
N VAL A 36 -9.54 -1.84 5.53
CA VAL A 36 -9.76 -0.40 5.36
C VAL A 36 -11.25 -0.09 5.43
N ALA A 37 -12.07 -0.87 4.74
CA ALA A 37 -13.51 -0.66 4.75
C ALA A 37 -14.11 -0.95 6.12
N GLN A 38 -13.70 -2.03 6.76
CA GLN A 38 -14.21 -2.44 8.06
C GLN A 38 -13.95 -1.38 9.13
N TYR A 39 -12.74 -0.86 9.18
CA TYR A 39 -12.33 0.12 10.19
C TYR A 39 -12.50 1.56 9.74
N GLN A 40 -12.90 1.78 8.50
CA GLN A 40 -12.95 3.12 7.89
C GLN A 40 -11.62 3.83 8.05
N ALA A 41 -10.53 3.10 7.76
CA ALA A 41 -9.19 3.59 7.95
C ALA A 41 -8.82 4.59 6.84
N GLN A 42 -8.40 5.78 7.22
CA GLN A 42 -7.97 6.79 6.27
C GLN A 42 -6.45 6.83 6.11
N LYS A 43 -5.73 6.16 7.00
CA LYS A 43 -4.26 6.07 6.96
C LYS A 43 -3.87 4.61 7.00
N VAL A 44 -3.05 4.20 6.05
CA VAL A 44 -2.57 2.81 5.97
C VAL A 44 -1.04 2.82 5.89
N LEU A 45 -0.42 2.12 6.81
CA LEU A 45 1.03 1.92 6.81
C LEU A 45 1.31 0.47 6.46
N PHE A 46 1.84 0.24 5.26
CA PHE A 46 2.21 -1.10 4.81
C PHE A 46 3.70 -1.28 4.99
N ASP A 47 4.10 -2.18 5.89
CA ASP A 47 5.51 -2.51 6.11
C ASP A 47 5.84 -3.79 5.36
N GLY A 48 6.49 -3.63 4.21
CA GLY A 48 6.90 -4.73 3.36
C GLY A 48 8.40 -4.97 3.36
N ARG A 49 9.11 -4.54 4.41
CA ARG A 49 10.56 -4.72 4.45
C ARG A 49 10.98 -6.19 4.48
N ASN A 50 10.09 -7.07 4.92
CA ASN A 50 10.35 -8.50 4.96
C ASN A 50 9.78 -9.25 3.76
N VAL A 51 9.29 -8.52 2.76
CA VAL A 51 8.88 -9.10 1.49
C VAL A 51 10.09 -9.12 0.56
N THR A 52 10.41 -10.30 0.03
CA THR A 52 11.57 -10.47 -0.85
C THR A 52 11.13 -10.60 -2.30
N GLY A 53 12.07 -10.33 -3.22
CA GLY A 53 11.83 -10.49 -4.64
C GLY A 53 12.22 -9.28 -5.43
N LYS A 54 12.30 -9.46 -6.75
CA LYS A 54 12.68 -8.40 -7.68
C LYS A 54 11.70 -8.43 -8.85
N PRO A 55 10.48 -7.89 -8.66
CA PRO A 55 9.49 -7.89 -9.74
C PRO A 55 9.97 -7.05 -10.92
N GLY A 56 9.65 -7.51 -12.13
CA GLY A 56 9.97 -6.77 -13.33
C GLY A 56 8.99 -5.63 -13.58
N ALA A 57 9.28 -4.84 -14.61
CA ALA A 57 8.49 -3.65 -14.92
C ALA A 57 7.02 -3.98 -15.20
N PHE A 58 6.77 -5.04 -15.97
CA PHE A 58 5.39 -5.42 -16.28
C PHE A 58 4.61 -5.83 -15.02
N THR A 59 5.25 -6.59 -14.14
CA THR A 59 4.62 -7.01 -12.88
C THR A 59 4.31 -5.80 -12.00
N ARG A 60 5.23 -4.84 -11.94
CA ARG A 60 5.01 -3.60 -11.19
C ARG A 60 3.87 -2.78 -11.78
N PHE A 61 3.80 -2.73 -13.10
CA PHE A 61 2.69 -2.06 -13.78
C PHE A 61 1.35 -2.72 -13.41
N CYS A 62 1.30 -4.04 -13.49
CA CYS A 62 0.06 -4.77 -13.18
C CYS A 62 -0.38 -4.55 -11.75
N TYR A 63 0.55 -4.60 -10.81
CA TYR A 63 0.21 -4.38 -9.40
C TYR A 63 -0.26 -2.95 -9.15
N GLY A 64 0.43 -1.97 -9.70
CA GLY A 64 0.05 -0.57 -9.54
C GLY A 64 -1.33 -0.27 -10.12
N GLU A 65 -1.61 -0.81 -11.30
CA GLU A 65 -2.90 -0.65 -11.95
C GLU A 65 -4.02 -1.32 -11.15
N PHE A 66 -3.78 -2.55 -10.71
CA PHE A 66 -4.73 -3.30 -9.91
C PHE A 66 -5.03 -2.57 -8.60
N ALA A 67 -3.98 -2.13 -7.89
CA ALA A 67 -4.15 -1.46 -6.61
C ALA A 67 -4.97 -0.18 -6.76
N ALA A 68 -4.69 0.61 -7.79
CA ALA A 68 -5.42 1.85 -8.03
C ALA A 68 -6.88 1.57 -8.39
N LYS A 69 -7.12 0.57 -9.22
CA LYS A 69 -8.47 0.21 -9.64
C LYS A 69 -9.33 -0.23 -8.45
N GLU A 70 -8.79 -1.12 -7.62
CA GLU A 70 -9.53 -1.61 -6.47
C GLU A 70 -9.71 -0.52 -5.41
N THR A 71 -8.74 0.37 -5.27
CA THR A 71 -8.86 1.50 -4.36
C THR A 71 -9.97 2.46 -4.83
N ARG A 72 -10.06 2.74 -6.12
CA ARG A 72 -11.13 3.60 -6.64
C ARG A 72 -12.50 2.98 -6.37
N ARG A 73 -12.61 1.65 -6.49
CA ARG A 73 -13.85 0.96 -6.18
C ARG A 73 -14.21 1.12 -4.70
N LEU A 74 -13.22 0.95 -3.83
CA LEU A 74 -13.42 1.14 -2.40
C LEU A 74 -13.90 2.55 -2.08
N VAL A 75 -13.26 3.56 -2.65
CA VAL A 75 -13.59 4.97 -2.42
C VAL A 75 -15.04 5.23 -2.85
N ALA A 76 -15.44 4.72 -4.00
CA ALA A 76 -16.80 4.91 -4.50
C ALA A 76 -17.84 4.26 -3.60
N GLU A 77 -17.54 3.09 -3.04
CA GLU A 77 -18.49 2.34 -2.22
C GLU A 77 -18.55 2.81 -0.77
N ASN A 78 -17.41 3.25 -0.23
CA ASN A 78 -17.30 3.56 1.21
C ASN A 78 -17.12 5.04 1.52
N ARG A 79 -16.93 5.87 0.51
CA ARG A 79 -16.78 7.32 0.65
C ARG A 79 -15.63 7.72 1.58
N ILE A 80 -14.56 6.93 1.56
CA ILE A 80 -13.33 7.25 2.28
C ILE A 80 -12.19 7.31 1.25
N ALA A 81 -11.20 8.13 1.52
CA ALA A 81 -10.05 8.28 0.64
C ALA A 81 -8.79 7.91 1.40
N PRO A 82 -8.46 6.61 1.47
CA PRO A 82 -7.31 6.17 2.26
C PRO A 82 -6.00 6.62 1.61
N ARG A 83 -5.02 6.85 2.46
CA ARG A 83 -3.68 7.18 2.04
C ARG A 83 -2.77 6.04 2.43
N PHE A 84 -1.99 5.58 1.47
CA PHE A 84 -1.15 4.40 1.65
C PHE A 84 0.33 4.80 1.69
N ALA A 85 0.99 4.50 2.80
CA ALA A 85 2.44 4.65 2.90
C ALA A 85 3.05 3.25 2.90
N TYR A 86 3.85 2.95 1.89
CA TYR A 86 4.52 1.65 1.77
C TYR A 86 5.97 1.79 2.20
N VAL A 87 6.36 1.00 3.19
CA VAL A 87 7.78 0.91 3.59
C VAL A 87 8.34 -0.34 2.94
N ILE A 88 9.11 -0.15 1.88
CA ILE A 88 9.71 -1.24 1.13
C ILE A 88 11.12 -0.85 0.72
N ASN A 89 12.00 -1.85 0.58
CA ASN A 89 13.39 -1.65 0.19
C ASN A 89 13.66 -2.25 -1.19
N GLU A 90 14.75 -1.84 -1.80
CA GLU A 90 15.21 -2.49 -3.02
C GLU A 90 15.67 -3.91 -2.69
N PRO A 91 15.51 -4.87 -3.59
CA PRO A 91 15.04 -4.72 -4.96
C PRO A 91 13.52 -4.79 -5.12
N LEU A 92 12.76 -5.01 -4.05
CA LEU A 92 11.30 -5.00 -4.17
C LEU A 92 10.83 -3.63 -4.65
N ARG A 93 11.35 -2.56 -4.03
CA ARG A 93 11.06 -1.21 -4.48
C ARG A 93 11.89 -0.89 -5.73
N ASP A 94 11.22 -0.36 -6.73
CA ASP A 94 11.89 0.10 -7.93
C ASP A 94 12.56 1.45 -7.63
N PRO A 95 13.88 1.60 -7.91
CA PRO A 95 14.56 2.89 -7.70
C PRO A 95 13.88 4.04 -8.43
N GLU A 96 13.25 3.78 -9.58
CA GLU A 96 12.56 4.80 -10.36
C GLU A 96 11.08 4.91 -10.01
N ARG A 97 10.61 4.12 -9.04
CA ARG A 97 9.24 4.18 -8.52
C ARG A 97 8.16 3.99 -9.58
N PHE A 98 8.41 3.07 -10.51
CA PHE A 98 7.51 2.87 -11.63
C PHE A 98 6.10 2.44 -11.21
N GLY A 99 5.99 1.43 -10.34
CA GLY A 99 4.69 0.96 -9.87
C GLY A 99 3.94 2.04 -9.08
N GLU A 100 4.66 2.78 -8.26
CA GLU A 100 4.10 3.90 -7.50
C GLU A 100 3.54 4.96 -8.46
N THR A 101 4.31 5.31 -9.50
CA THR A 101 3.88 6.30 -10.48
C THR A 101 2.64 5.84 -11.24
N VAL A 102 2.57 4.56 -11.60
CA VAL A 102 1.39 4.00 -12.26
C VAL A 102 0.14 4.19 -11.38
N ALA A 103 0.26 3.84 -10.10
CA ALA A 103 -0.86 3.94 -9.17
C ALA A 103 -1.29 5.40 -8.95
N ILE A 104 -0.33 6.30 -8.77
CA ILE A 104 -0.62 7.72 -8.55
C ILE A 104 -1.32 8.31 -9.77
N ASN A 105 -0.85 7.98 -10.96
CA ASN A 105 -1.45 8.51 -12.19
C ASN A 105 -2.89 8.02 -12.40
N ARG A 106 -3.29 6.98 -11.68
CA ARG A 106 -4.64 6.45 -11.72
C ARG A 106 -5.48 6.82 -10.51
N GLY A 107 -5.03 7.80 -9.74
CA GLY A 107 -5.82 8.40 -8.67
C GLY A 107 -5.63 7.81 -7.28
N MET A 108 -4.68 6.93 -7.10
CA MET A 108 -4.38 6.39 -5.78
C MET A 108 -3.44 7.33 -5.02
N THR A 109 -3.72 7.57 -3.74
CA THR A 109 -2.82 8.36 -2.90
C THR A 109 -1.88 7.41 -2.19
N VAL A 110 -0.68 7.25 -2.74
CA VAL A 110 0.30 6.29 -2.26
C VAL A 110 1.70 6.87 -2.39
N LYS A 111 2.57 6.53 -1.45
CA LYS A 111 3.97 6.90 -1.52
C LYS A 111 4.81 5.83 -0.85
N THR A 112 6.01 5.58 -1.39
CA THR A 112 6.92 4.59 -0.85
C THR A 112 8.02 5.28 -0.04
N PHE A 113 8.48 4.59 1.00
CA PHE A 113 9.49 5.09 1.93
C PHE A 113 10.46 3.99 2.28
N GLU A 114 11.63 4.37 2.78
CA GLU A 114 12.64 3.41 3.22
C GLU A 114 12.49 3.05 4.69
N THR A 115 11.90 3.93 5.49
CA THR A 115 11.73 3.69 6.93
C THR A 115 10.31 3.97 7.39
N PRO A 116 9.86 3.27 8.44
CA PRO A 116 8.54 3.55 9.03
C PRO A 116 8.41 4.99 9.53
N LYS A 117 9.50 5.57 10.03
CA LYS A 117 9.46 6.94 10.54
C LYS A 117 9.07 7.92 9.46
N GLN A 118 9.69 7.81 8.28
CA GLN A 118 9.36 8.67 7.15
C GLN A 118 7.91 8.49 6.72
N ALA A 119 7.45 7.25 6.70
CA ALA A 119 6.09 6.92 6.31
C ALA A 119 5.08 7.52 7.28
N LEU A 120 5.33 7.39 8.58
CA LEU A 120 4.44 7.94 9.59
C LEU A 120 4.39 9.46 9.54
N GLU A 121 5.53 10.10 9.31
CA GLU A 121 5.57 11.55 9.17
C GLU A 121 4.69 12.01 8.00
N TRP A 122 4.78 11.32 6.88
CA TRP A 122 3.97 11.66 5.71
C TRP A 122 2.47 11.47 5.99
N LEU A 123 2.11 10.41 6.70
CA LEU A 123 0.72 10.15 7.05
C LEU A 123 0.19 11.19 8.06
N GLU A 124 1.02 11.61 9.00
CA GLU A 124 0.63 12.57 10.02
C GLU A 124 0.52 13.99 9.49
N LEU A 125 1.33 14.35 8.52
CA LEU A 125 1.30 15.69 7.93
C LEU A 125 -0.02 15.98 7.25
N THR A 126 -0.81 14.99 7.07
CA THR A 126 -1.90 15.18 6.21
C THR A 126 -3.14 15.62 6.83
N PRO A 127 -3.60 15.21 7.94
CA PRO A 127 -4.58 16.06 8.56
C PRO A 127 -3.78 17.05 9.37
N PRO A 128 -3.78 18.28 8.94
CA PRO A 128 -3.23 19.32 9.80
C PRO A 128 -4.04 19.29 11.06
N ASN A 129 -3.39 19.34 12.11
CA ASN A 129 -4.06 19.35 13.40
C ASN A 129 -4.77 20.67 13.62
#